data_da4e9eaf601c25c12d08f111f43e4e8d
#
_entry.id   da4e9eaf601c25c12d08f111f43e4e8d
#
_cell.length_a   1.000
_cell.length_b   1.000
_cell.length_c   1.000
_cell.angle_alpha   90.00
_cell.angle_beta   90.00
_cell.angle_gamma   90.00
#
_symmetry.space_group_name_H-M   'P 1'
#
loop_
_entity.id
_entity.type
_entity.pdbx_description
1 polymer ?
#
loop_
_entity_poly.entity_id
_entity_poly.type
_entity_poly.pdbx_seq_one_letter_code
_entity_poly.pdbx_strand_id
1 'polypeptide(L)'
;MGKVLIIPGVSVSVVKEVLPQQLAPSGVLGLIGFTGAAAGTYRAASWNRVRELLGDVTAFSLPEARQAIDNGVSELVIVALPATDFAASASLVNADPQKAAIKLKARAGGLWANSLDVVVSERKANNVVVAVDLVIKRRGSDDVLELLRAVAADKLTAALNGLATVALDGAADGLPAAGTYPLAGGKDAAVADYQHALDALREESDVDMVLAAVQDFSKAADVTAIYSSVISHCNNLSGDAKGRIGFGQVGPQWTIAATKEAASNLVSERFVLVAPHGLIGAVAGLVGNLDYFQSPTFKALGGIAPIARGLKVEEQTELLKSNVVPVATERGRGTIVVRGLTTDGDQISVRRVADHAVRTLKMIGDLFIGRLNNADGRGALKQKLIEALLQMQKEGAIVPSTDGKDPAFKVEVYSSQEDFAKGIVRVDMAVRPVRAIDYIYATVLVQV
;
A
#
# COMPACT_ATOMS: atom_id res chain seq x y z
N MET A 1 0.93 -4.46 49.74
CA MET A 1 1.19 -5.10 51.04
C MET A 1 0.47 -6.44 51.05
N GLY A 2 1.22 -7.55 50.99
CA GLY A 2 0.64 -8.90 51.01
C GLY A 2 0.02 -9.19 52.40
N LYS A 3 -1.16 -9.78 52.43
CA LYS A 3 -1.82 -10.25 53.63
C LYS A 3 -0.95 -11.35 54.28
N VAL A 4 -0.45 -11.09 55.46
CA VAL A 4 0.27 -12.12 56.26
C VAL A 4 -0.77 -13.10 56.79
N LEU A 5 -0.67 -14.36 56.41
CA LEU A 5 -1.52 -15.44 56.92
C LEU A 5 -1.05 -15.81 58.35
N ILE A 6 -1.94 -15.68 59.31
CA ILE A 6 -1.70 -16.09 60.70
C ILE A 6 -2.05 -17.58 60.91
N ILE A 7 -2.92 -18.13 60.09
CA ILE A 7 -3.27 -19.55 60.08
C ILE A 7 -2.66 -20.20 58.83
N PRO A 8 -2.08 -21.42 58.92
CA PRO A 8 -1.59 -22.12 57.76
C PRO A 8 -2.68 -22.25 56.67
N GLY A 9 -2.38 -21.70 55.49
CA GLY A 9 -3.27 -21.67 54.35
C GLY A 9 -2.59 -21.13 53.13
N VAL A 10 -3.25 -21.22 51.97
CA VAL A 10 -2.75 -20.70 50.68
C VAL A 10 -3.34 -19.30 50.45
N SER A 11 -2.51 -18.30 50.26
CA SER A 11 -2.93 -16.97 49.80
C SER A 11 -2.62 -16.85 48.30
N VAL A 12 -3.65 -16.71 47.47
CA VAL A 12 -3.52 -16.48 46.04
C VAL A 12 -3.79 -15.01 45.80
N SER A 13 -2.79 -14.28 45.30
CA SER A 13 -2.98 -12.94 44.75
C SER A 13 -3.02 -13.06 43.22
N VAL A 14 -4.16 -12.70 42.64
CA VAL A 14 -4.26 -12.58 41.19
C VAL A 14 -3.76 -11.19 40.80
N VAL A 15 -2.53 -11.12 40.29
CA VAL A 15 -2.02 -9.91 39.63
C VAL A 15 -2.49 -9.98 38.16
N LYS A 16 -3.43 -9.12 37.79
CA LYS A 16 -3.84 -8.98 36.40
C LYS A 16 -2.72 -8.20 35.67
N GLU A 17 -1.75 -8.93 35.14
CA GLU A 17 -0.78 -8.35 34.23
C GLU A 17 -1.50 -8.12 32.91
N VAL A 18 -1.77 -6.87 32.58
CA VAL A 18 -2.33 -6.49 31.26
C VAL A 18 -1.17 -6.57 30.29
N LEU A 19 -1.00 -7.71 29.63
CA LEU A 19 -0.21 -7.76 28.40
C LEU A 19 -0.90 -6.87 27.37
N PRO A 20 -0.17 -6.03 26.63
CA PRO A 20 -0.75 -5.35 25.48
C PRO A 20 -1.36 -6.41 24.57
N GLN A 21 -2.67 -6.32 24.34
CA GLN A 21 -3.42 -7.32 23.54
C GLN A 21 -3.01 -7.35 22.06
N GLN A 22 -2.17 -6.42 21.63
CA GLN A 22 -1.63 -6.34 20.28
C GLN A 22 -0.11 -6.23 20.35
N LEU A 23 0.58 -7.36 20.19
CA LEU A 23 2.03 -7.45 20.30
C LEU A 23 2.77 -6.71 19.16
N ALA A 24 2.19 -6.59 18.00
CA ALA A 24 2.71 -5.76 16.91
C ALA A 24 1.55 -5.28 16.02
N PRO A 25 1.50 -3.99 15.64
CA PRO A 25 0.53 -3.53 14.67
C PRO A 25 0.77 -4.24 13.33
N SER A 26 -0.31 -4.52 12.61
CA SER A 26 -0.27 -5.08 11.27
C SER A 26 -1.30 -4.40 10.39
N GLY A 27 -1.02 -4.31 9.09
CA GLY A 27 -1.90 -3.68 8.13
C GLY A 27 -1.70 -2.17 8.00
N VAL A 28 -0.52 -1.64 8.32
CA VAL A 28 -0.14 -0.25 8.07
C VAL A 28 0.62 -0.15 6.76
N LEU A 29 0.03 0.56 5.78
CA LEU A 29 0.59 0.70 4.44
C LEU A 29 1.30 2.04 4.26
N GLY A 30 2.62 2.01 4.05
CA GLY A 30 3.40 3.14 3.54
C GLY A 30 3.14 3.30 2.03
N LEU A 31 2.57 4.41 1.62
CA LEU A 31 2.18 4.69 0.24
C LEU A 31 2.89 5.94 -0.27
N ILE A 32 3.62 5.81 -1.37
CA ILE A 32 4.34 6.92 -2.00
C ILE A 32 3.65 7.30 -3.28
N GLY A 33 3.31 8.59 -3.46
CA GLY A 33 2.70 9.07 -4.70
C GLY A 33 2.33 10.54 -4.69
N PHE A 34 1.75 11.01 -5.78
CA PHE A 34 1.32 12.40 -5.94
C PHE A 34 -0.03 12.68 -5.27
N THR A 35 -0.12 13.77 -4.55
CA THR A 35 -1.32 14.23 -3.86
C THR A 35 -1.54 15.73 -4.10
N GLY A 36 -2.66 16.27 -3.61
CA GLY A 36 -2.91 17.71 -3.62
C GLY A 36 -2.19 18.49 -2.53
N ALA A 37 -1.55 17.81 -1.58
CA ALA A 37 -0.80 18.45 -0.50
C ALA A 37 0.66 18.74 -0.89
N ALA A 38 1.32 19.54 -0.07
CA ALA A 38 2.77 19.72 -0.15
C ALA A 38 3.54 18.41 0.10
N ALA A 39 4.79 18.32 -0.35
CA ALA A 39 5.64 17.19 -0.04
C ALA A 39 5.80 17.00 1.48
N GLY A 40 5.65 15.78 1.94
CA GLY A 40 5.67 15.44 3.38
C GLY A 40 5.02 14.09 3.67
N THR A 41 5.03 13.70 4.93
CA THR A 41 4.44 12.44 5.41
C THR A 41 3.12 12.74 6.13
N TYR A 42 2.07 12.00 5.77
CA TYR A 42 0.70 12.18 6.26
C TYR A 42 0.12 10.84 6.70
N ARG A 43 -0.66 10.83 7.78
CA ARG A 43 -1.31 9.64 8.30
C ARG A 43 -2.83 9.73 8.20
N ALA A 44 -3.46 8.69 7.71
CA ALA A 44 -4.91 8.62 7.56
C ALA A 44 -5.43 7.18 7.66
N ALA A 45 -6.40 6.95 8.55
CA ALA A 45 -7.11 5.68 8.70
C ALA A 45 -8.46 5.65 7.97
N SER A 46 -8.83 6.72 7.26
CA SER A 46 -10.09 6.78 6.51
C SER A 46 -9.97 7.68 5.28
N TRP A 47 -10.85 7.41 4.29
CA TRP A 47 -10.89 8.22 3.08
C TRP A 47 -11.22 9.69 3.34
N ASN A 48 -12.11 9.99 4.29
CA ASN A 48 -12.42 11.38 4.64
C ASN A 48 -11.17 12.10 5.17
N ARG A 49 -10.36 11.42 5.98
CA ARG A 49 -9.11 12.00 6.48
C ARG A 49 -8.08 12.19 5.37
N VAL A 50 -8.01 11.29 4.40
CA VAL A 50 -7.17 11.46 3.19
C VAL A 50 -7.58 12.73 2.44
N ARG A 51 -8.87 12.91 2.16
CA ARG A 51 -9.39 14.10 1.45
C ARG A 51 -9.10 15.40 2.20
N GLU A 52 -9.29 15.39 3.50
CA GLU A 52 -9.04 16.55 4.36
C GLU A 52 -7.56 16.99 4.35
N LEU A 53 -6.64 16.03 4.45
CA LEU A 53 -5.19 16.28 4.53
C LEU A 53 -4.55 16.52 3.16
N LEU A 54 -4.98 15.78 2.14
CA LEU A 54 -4.29 15.66 0.85
C LEU A 54 -5.10 16.22 -0.33
N GLY A 55 -6.33 16.69 -0.07
CA GLY A 55 -7.23 17.24 -1.09
C GLY A 55 -7.98 16.18 -1.91
N ASP A 56 -9.10 16.59 -2.49
CA ASP A 56 -9.99 15.73 -3.30
C ASP A 56 -9.31 15.18 -4.56
N VAL A 57 -8.32 15.89 -5.10
CA VAL A 57 -7.53 15.46 -6.27
C VAL A 57 -6.83 14.12 -6.05
N THR A 58 -6.55 13.76 -4.79
CA THR A 58 -5.88 12.50 -4.42
C THR A 58 -6.67 11.28 -4.90
N ALA A 59 -7.98 11.39 -5.08
CA ALA A 59 -8.80 10.32 -5.68
C ALA A 59 -8.39 9.98 -7.13
N PHE A 60 -7.79 10.92 -7.83
CA PHE A 60 -7.39 10.79 -9.23
C PHE A 60 -5.88 10.59 -9.37
N SER A 61 -5.08 11.30 -8.57
CA SER A 61 -3.62 11.25 -8.64
C SER A 61 -3.02 10.05 -7.92
N LEU A 62 -3.70 9.49 -6.91
CA LEU A 62 -3.26 8.36 -6.09
C LEU A 62 -4.45 7.42 -5.78
N PRO A 63 -5.05 6.78 -6.82
CA PRO A 63 -6.23 5.92 -6.63
C PRO A 63 -5.95 4.72 -5.74
N GLU A 64 -4.70 4.30 -5.61
CA GLU A 64 -4.23 3.23 -4.72
C GLU A 64 -4.60 3.50 -3.25
N ALA A 65 -4.60 4.77 -2.81
CA ALA A 65 -5.00 5.14 -1.45
C ALA A 65 -6.47 4.79 -1.19
N ARG A 66 -7.36 5.12 -2.14
CA ARG A 66 -8.78 4.79 -2.04
C ARG A 66 -9.00 3.28 -2.08
N GLN A 67 -8.35 2.61 -3.02
CA GLN A 67 -8.43 1.15 -3.15
C GLN A 67 -7.99 0.43 -1.87
N ALA A 68 -6.89 0.88 -1.25
CA ALA A 68 -6.38 0.27 -0.02
C ALA A 68 -7.37 0.43 1.15
N ILE A 69 -7.95 1.62 1.33
CA ILE A 69 -8.96 1.87 2.37
C ILE A 69 -10.23 1.06 2.12
N ASP A 70 -10.74 1.01 0.88
CA ASP A 70 -11.95 0.28 0.53
C ASP A 70 -11.78 -1.25 0.71
N ASN A 71 -10.53 -1.75 0.73
CA ASN A 71 -10.19 -3.13 1.01
C ASN A 71 -9.70 -3.38 2.45
N GLY A 72 -9.77 -2.38 3.32
CA GLY A 72 -9.69 -2.54 4.77
C GLY A 72 -8.28 -2.43 5.36
N VAL A 73 -7.34 -1.73 4.70
CA VAL A 73 -6.06 -1.38 5.34
C VAL A 73 -6.34 -0.62 6.65
N SER A 74 -5.57 -0.91 7.69
CA SER A 74 -5.80 -0.31 9.01
C SER A 74 -5.44 1.17 9.06
N GLU A 75 -4.33 1.56 8.45
CA GLU A 75 -3.85 2.93 8.33
C GLU A 75 -2.98 3.10 7.09
N LEU A 76 -3.03 4.28 6.49
CA LEU A 76 -2.11 4.74 5.44
C LEU A 76 -1.11 5.72 6.03
N VAL A 77 0.17 5.52 5.74
CA VAL A 77 1.25 6.49 5.91
C VAL A 77 1.65 6.94 4.51
N ILE A 78 1.15 8.10 4.08
CA ILE A 78 1.31 8.60 2.72
C ILE A 78 2.47 9.57 2.67
N VAL A 79 3.50 9.25 1.88
CA VAL A 79 4.56 10.19 1.52
C VAL A 79 4.20 10.85 0.22
N ALA A 80 3.80 12.13 0.31
CA ALA A 80 3.43 12.94 -0.82
C ALA A 80 4.68 13.39 -1.58
N LEU A 81 4.74 13.05 -2.88
CA LEU A 81 5.79 13.50 -3.79
C LEU A 81 5.60 14.98 -4.15
N PRO A 82 6.68 15.74 -4.45
CA PRO A 82 6.58 17.14 -4.84
C PRO A 82 5.79 17.29 -6.14
N ALA A 83 4.76 18.18 -6.14
CA ALA A 83 3.84 18.32 -7.27
C ALA A 83 4.25 19.40 -8.29
N THR A 84 5.08 20.37 -7.90
CA THR A 84 5.21 21.65 -8.59
C THR A 84 5.69 21.53 -10.05
N ASP A 85 6.65 20.65 -10.33
CA ASP A 85 7.25 20.51 -11.67
C ASP A 85 6.70 19.32 -12.46
N PHE A 86 5.76 18.58 -11.87
CA PHE A 86 5.23 17.33 -12.41
C PHE A 86 3.75 17.42 -12.82
N ALA A 87 3.11 18.57 -12.61
CA ALA A 87 1.68 18.74 -12.90
C ALA A 87 1.42 19.10 -14.36
N ALA A 88 0.41 18.47 -14.95
CA ALA A 88 -0.07 18.79 -16.29
C ALA A 88 -0.77 20.16 -16.32
N SER A 89 -0.75 20.83 -17.48
CA SER A 89 -1.39 22.11 -17.70
C SER A 89 -2.17 22.15 -19.01
N ALA A 90 -3.15 23.07 -19.10
CA ALA A 90 -3.87 23.39 -20.31
C ALA A 90 -3.92 24.91 -20.48
N SER A 91 -3.87 25.39 -21.73
CA SER A 91 -4.00 26.79 -22.08
C SER A 91 -5.28 26.97 -22.88
N LEU A 92 -6.29 27.56 -22.26
CA LEU A 92 -7.60 27.83 -22.89
C LEU A 92 -7.49 29.18 -23.62
N VAL A 93 -7.77 29.16 -24.93
CA VAL A 93 -7.83 30.38 -25.72
C VAL A 93 -8.91 31.30 -25.17
N ASN A 94 -8.65 32.60 -25.06
CA ASN A 94 -9.64 33.55 -24.63
C ASN A 94 -10.63 33.85 -25.77
N ALA A 95 -11.90 34.02 -25.44
CA ALA A 95 -12.92 34.40 -26.43
C ALA A 95 -12.68 35.82 -26.97
N ASP A 96 -12.04 36.67 -26.20
CA ASP A 96 -11.54 37.98 -26.62
C ASP A 96 -10.07 37.85 -27.06
N PRO A 97 -9.73 37.98 -28.36
CA PRO A 97 -8.39 37.80 -28.88
C PRO A 97 -7.36 38.82 -28.36
N GLN A 98 -7.82 39.92 -27.71
CA GLN A 98 -6.94 40.92 -27.09
C GLN A 98 -6.48 40.50 -25.69
N LYS A 99 -7.08 39.45 -25.13
CA LYS A 99 -6.79 38.97 -23.79
C LYS A 99 -5.91 37.72 -23.82
N ALA A 100 -5.13 37.58 -22.76
CA ALA A 100 -4.29 36.40 -22.59
C ALA A 100 -5.08 35.10 -22.46
N ALA A 101 -4.48 33.98 -22.86
CA ALA A 101 -5.04 32.67 -22.64
C ALA A 101 -5.17 32.36 -21.13
N ILE A 102 -6.24 31.68 -20.76
CA ILE A 102 -6.50 31.27 -19.38
C ILE A 102 -5.76 29.96 -19.14
N LYS A 103 -4.83 29.93 -18.22
CA LYS A 103 -4.02 28.75 -17.92
C LYS A 103 -4.63 27.97 -16.75
N LEU A 104 -4.76 26.67 -16.93
CA LEU A 104 -5.14 25.73 -15.88
C LEU A 104 -3.96 24.80 -15.61
N LYS A 105 -3.79 24.44 -14.34
CA LYS A 105 -2.78 23.49 -13.88
C LYS A 105 -3.46 22.41 -13.03
N ALA A 106 -3.07 21.16 -13.20
CA ALA A 106 -3.54 20.07 -12.35
C ALA A 106 -3.11 20.32 -10.90
N ARG A 107 -3.98 19.99 -9.93
CA ARG A 107 -3.71 20.20 -8.50
C ARG A 107 -2.72 19.23 -7.91
N ALA A 108 -2.43 18.13 -8.61
CA ALA A 108 -1.41 17.18 -8.22
C ALA A 108 -0.47 16.91 -9.40
N GLY A 109 0.77 16.54 -9.10
CA GLY A 109 1.73 16.03 -10.08
C GLY A 109 1.32 14.68 -10.66
N GLY A 110 2.11 14.18 -11.60
CA GLY A 110 1.93 12.86 -12.20
C GLY A 110 1.33 12.88 -13.60
N LEU A 111 1.29 11.71 -14.22
CA LEU A 111 0.77 11.48 -15.58
C LEU A 111 -0.75 11.44 -15.65
N TRP A 112 -1.43 11.23 -14.54
CA TRP A 112 -2.89 11.01 -14.47
C TRP A 112 -3.69 12.08 -15.21
N ALA A 113 -3.28 13.36 -15.08
CA ALA A 113 -3.99 14.47 -15.68
C ALA A 113 -3.74 14.63 -17.20
N ASN A 114 -2.70 14.01 -17.76
CA ASN A 114 -2.48 13.98 -19.21
C ASN A 114 -3.60 13.26 -19.97
N SER A 115 -4.40 12.48 -19.29
CA SER A 115 -5.58 11.80 -19.85
C SER A 115 -6.87 12.64 -19.81
N LEU A 116 -6.79 13.89 -19.38
CA LEU A 116 -7.94 14.77 -19.20
C LEU A 116 -8.05 15.83 -20.32
N ASP A 117 -9.28 16.16 -20.67
CA ASP A 117 -9.65 17.26 -21.55
C ASP A 117 -10.55 18.22 -20.79
N VAL A 118 -10.32 19.53 -20.99
CA VAL A 118 -11.23 20.60 -20.60
C VAL A 118 -12.05 21.00 -21.81
N VAL A 119 -13.34 20.71 -21.79
CA VAL A 119 -14.26 21.08 -22.85
C VAL A 119 -15.03 22.32 -22.45
N VAL A 120 -14.95 23.35 -23.28
CA VAL A 120 -15.63 24.63 -23.09
C VAL A 120 -16.76 24.77 -24.09
N SER A 121 -17.95 25.13 -23.64
CA SER A 121 -19.12 25.47 -24.47
C SER A 121 -19.61 26.88 -24.11
N GLU A 122 -19.83 27.70 -25.12
CA GLU A 122 -20.30 29.10 -24.96
C GLU A 122 -21.80 29.15 -24.79
N ARG A 123 -22.24 30.03 -23.87
CA ARG A 123 -23.65 30.47 -23.78
C ARG A 123 -23.76 31.90 -24.26
N LYS A 124 -24.58 32.08 -25.30
CA LYS A 124 -24.76 33.38 -25.96
C LYS A 124 -26.14 33.99 -25.65
N ALA A 125 -26.15 35.30 -25.38
CA ALA A 125 -27.34 36.10 -25.39
C ALA A 125 -27.13 37.26 -26.40
N ASN A 126 -28.07 37.44 -27.30
CA ASN A 126 -27.96 38.46 -28.38
C ASN A 126 -26.63 38.38 -29.16
N ASN A 127 -26.19 37.20 -29.48
CA ASN A 127 -24.91 36.90 -30.18
C ASN A 127 -23.61 37.25 -29.40
N VAL A 128 -23.73 37.66 -28.15
CA VAL A 128 -22.58 37.93 -27.25
C VAL A 128 -22.42 36.75 -26.28
N VAL A 129 -21.19 36.30 -26.08
CA VAL A 129 -20.88 35.25 -25.06
C VAL A 129 -21.04 35.87 -23.67
N VAL A 130 -22.02 35.39 -22.91
CA VAL A 130 -22.34 35.89 -21.56
C VAL A 130 -21.86 34.94 -20.46
N ALA A 131 -21.73 33.68 -20.76
CA ALA A 131 -21.26 32.64 -19.84
C ALA A 131 -20.68 31.45 -20.59
N VAL A 132 -20.00 30.57 -19.87
CA VAL A 132 -19.46 29.29 -20.39
C VAL A 132 -19.86 28.14 -19.50
N ASP A 133 -19.97 26.95 -20.12
CA ASP A 133 -19.95 25.69 -19.42
C ASP A 133 -18.55 25.06 -19.58
N LEU A 134 -17.96 24.58 -18.49
CA LEU A 134 -16.70 23.83 -18.51
C LEU A 134 -16.94 22.42 -18.02
N VAL A 135 -16.45 21.47 -18.79
CA VAL A 135 -16.51 20.03 -18.47
C VAL A 135 -15.09 19.50 -18.42
N ILE A 136 -14.68 18.93 -17.29
CA ILE A 136 -13.44 18.16 -17.19
C ILE A 136 -13.80 16.70 -17.33
N LYS A 137 -13.27 16.04 -18.37
CA LYS A 137 -13.56 14.64 -18.68
C LYS A 137 -12.33 13.86 -19.08
N ARG A 138 -12.42 12.54 -19.02
CA ARG A 138 -11.37 11.65 -19.57
C ARG A 138 -11.35 11.75 -21.09
N ARG A 139 -10.17 11.90 -21.64
CA ARG A 139 -9.95 11.93 -23.10
C ARG A 139 -10.43 10.67 -23.76
N GLY A 140 -11.21 10.81 -24.83
CA GLY A 140 -11.79 9.68 -25.57
C GLY A 140 -12.90 8.91 -24.85
N SER A 141 -13.46 9.48 -23.78
CA SER A 141 -14.54 8.91 -22.98
C SER A 141 -15.59 9.97 -22.66
N ASP A 142 -16.80 9.53 -22.35
CA ASP A 142 -17.88 10.37 -21.80
C ASP A 142 -17.83 10.46 -20.27
N ASP A 143 -16.77 9.96 -19.63
CA ASP A 143 -16.57 10.00 -18.18
C ASP A 143 -16.26 11.43 -17.71
N VAL A 144 -17.28 12.11 -17.21
CA VAL A 144 -17.21 13.49 -16.71
C VAL A 144 -16.77 13.45 -15.24
N LEU A 145 -15.64 14.09 -14.96
CA LEU A 145 -15.13 14.23 -13.60
C LEU A 145 -15.71 15.42 -12.89
N GLU A 146 -15.77 16.57 -13.57
CA GLU A 146 -16.27 17.84 -13.02
C GLU A 146 -17.01 18.64 -14.07
N LEU A 147 -17.99 19.42 -13.60
CA LEU A 147 -18.85 20.22 -14.46
C LEU A 147 -19.15 21.58 -13.80
N LEU A 148 -18.81 22.65 -14.49
CA LEU A 148 -19.24 24.03 -14.19
C LEU A 148 -20.25 24.47 -15.23
N ARG A 149 -21.37 25.04 -14.80
CA ARG A 149 -22.45 25.51 -15.70
C ARG A 149 -22.67 26.98 -15.59
N ALA A 150 -22.90 27.65 -16.73
CA ALA A 150 -23.30 29.03 -16.86
C ALA A 150 -22.41 29.99 -16.05
N VAL A 151 -21.09 29.82 -16.12
CA VAL A 151 -20.12 30.61 -15.39
C VAL A 151 -19.88 31.92 -16.17
N ALA A 152 -20.24 33.05 -15.59
CA ALA A 152 -19.98 34.40 -16.11
C ALA A 152 -18.52 34.82 -15.81
N ALA A 153 -18.02 35.82 -16.55
CA ALA A 153 -16.63 36.23 -16.47
C ALA A 153 -16.19 36.68 -15.06
N ASP A 154 -17.08 37.39 -14.34
CA ASP A 154 -16.83 37.87 -12.97
C ASP A 154 -16.71 36.74 -11.93
N LYS A 155 -17.27 35.57 -12.22
CA LYS A 155 -17.28 34.39 -11.34
C LYS A 155 -16.26 33.31 -11.77
N LEU A 156 -15.64 33.47 -12.94
CA LEU A 156 -14.81 32.42 -13.54
C LEU A 156 -13.62 32.03 -12.62
N THR A 157 -12.91 33.01 -12.09
CA THR A 157 -11.75 32.73 -11.19
C THR A 157 -12.16 31.93 -9.97
N ALA A 158 -13.26 32.29 -9.32
CA ALA A 158 -13.77 31.58 -8.14
C ALA A 158 -14.23 30.16 -8.51
N ALA A 159 -14.95 30.01 -9.63
CA ALA A 159 -15.44 28.73 -10.12
C ALA A 159 -14.29 27.76 -10.47
N LEU A 160 -13.25 28.24 -11.19
CA LEU A 160 -12.09 27.42 -11.53
C LEU A 160 -11.27 26.99 -10.30
N ASN A 161 -11.14 27.89 -9.32
CA ASN A 161 -10.47 27.57 -8.06
C ASN A 161 -11.30 26.63 -7.16
N GLY A 162 -12.58 26.47 -7.43
CA GLY A 162 -13.45 25.50 -6.75
C GLY A 162 -13.36 24.06 -7.29
N LEU A 163 -12.71 23.84 -8.45
CA LEU A 163 -12.55 22.53 -9.01
C LEU A 163 -11.55 21.67 -8.19
N ALA A 164 -11.80 20.38 -8.09
CA ALA A 164 -10.94 19.46 -7.35
C ALA A 164 -9.73 19.01 -8.18
N THR A 165 -9.86 18.85 -9.50
CA THR A 165 -8.82 18.30 -10.38
C THR A 165 -7.80 19.32 -10.85
N VAL A 166 -8.25 20.54 -11.15
CA VAL A 166 -7.39 21.62 -11.67
C VAL A 166 -7.58 22.91 -10.87
N ALA A 167 -6.63 23.83 -11.00
CA ALA A 167 -6.72 25.19 -10.50
C ALA A 167 -6.29 26.18 -11.57
N LEU A 168 -6.70 27.42 -11.41
CA LEU A 168 -6.23 28.52 -12.24
C LEU A 168 -4.72 28.77 -11.97
N ASP A 169 -3.94 28.82 -13.04
CA ASP A 169 -2.51 29.18 -12.99
C ASP A 169 -2.36 30.64 -13.45
N GLY A 170 -2.35 31.55 -12.51
CA GLY A 170 -2.33 32.98 -12.75
C GLY A 170 -3.69 33.64 -12.65
N ALA A 171 -4.02 34.61 -13.54
CA ALA A 171 -5.27 35.31 -13.58
C ALA A 171 -6.16 34.91 -14.76
N ALA A 172 -7.47 34.85 -14.58
CA ALA A 172 -8.43 34.74 -15.67
C ALA A 172 -9.05 36.13 -15.95
N ASP A 173 -8.78 36.66 -17.12
CA ASP A 173 -9.41 37.86 -17.63
C ASP A 173 -10.28 37.51 -18.85
N GLY A 174 -11.60 37.65 -18.72
CA GLY A 174 -12.57 37.30 -19.75
C GLY A 174 -13.04 35.83 -19.65
N LEU A 175 -13.60 35.32 -20.74
CA LEU A 175 -14.14 33.97 -20.85
C LEU A 175 -13.30 33.15 -21.81
N PRO A 176 -13.10 31.83 -21.59
CA PRO A 176 -12.47 30.97 -22.58
C PRO A 176 -13.40 30.76 -23.78
N ALA A 177 -12.80 30.65 -24.98
CA ALA A 177 -13.51 30.32 -26.22
C ALA A 177 -13.98 28.84 -26.18
N ALA A 178 -15.07 28.57 -26.94
CA ALA A 178 -15.52 27.19 -27.12
C ALA A 178 -14.41 26.33 -27.74
N GLY A 179 -14.21 25.13 -27.21
CA GLY A 179 -13.17 24.23 -27.68
C GLY A 179 -12.89 23.07 -26.73
N THR A 180 -12.00 22.18 -27.14
CA THR A 180 -11.46 21.11 -26.32
C THR A 180 -9.97 21.35 -26.09
N TYR A 181 -9.58 21.46 -24.85
CA TYR A 181 -8.23 21.80 -24.41
C TYR A 181 -7.65 20.65 -23.62
N PRO A 182 -6.72 19.87 -24.21
CA PRO A 182 -6.10 18.76 -23.52
C PRO A 182 -5.15 19.26 -22.42
N LEU A 183 -5.20 18.63 -21.25
CA LEU A 183 -4.12 18.76 -20.28
C LEU A 183 -2.92 17.95 -20.79
N ALA A 184 -1.72 18.52 -20.63
CA ALA A 184 -0.46 17.91 -21.06
C ALA A 184 0.71 18.38 -20.18
N GLY A 185 1.86 17.67 -20.32
CA GLY A 185 3.10 18.03 -19.63
C GLY A 185 3.25 17.47 -18.24
N GLY A 186 2.25 16.72 -17.74
CA GLY A 186 2.40 15.95 -16.51
C GLY A 186 3.47 14.88 -16.66
N LYS A 187 4.25 14.66 -15.58
CA LYS A 187 5.37 13.70 -15.55
C LYS A 187 5.33 12.90 -14.27
N ASP A 188 5.87 11.68 -14.29
CA ASP A 188 6.14 10.94 -13.07
C ASP A 188 7.41 11.48 -12.39
N ALA A 189 7.58 11.17 -11.12
CA ALA A 189 8.77 11.48 -10.36
C ALA A 189 9.98 10.65 -10.83
N ALA A 190 11.18 11.17 -10.65
CA ALA A 190 12.38 10.43 -10.93
C ALA A 190 12.64 9.32 -9.90
N VAL A 191 13.48 8.35 -10.24
CA VAL A 191 13.88 7.26 -9.32
C VAL A 191 14.40 7.82 -7.99
N ALA A 192 15.17 8.90 -8.03
CA ALA A 192 15.71 9.56 -6.84
C ALA A 192 14.63 10.12 -5.90
N ASP A 193 13.53 10.65 -6.45
CA ASP A 193 12.41 11.18 -5.64
C ASP A 193 11.72 10.05 -4.86
N TYR A 194 11.53 8.89 -5.51
CA TYR A 194 11.02 7.69 -4.85
C TYR A 194 11.97 7.17 -3.76
N GLN A 195 13.29 7.23 -3.98
CA GLN A 195 14.29 6.86 -2.98
C GLN A 195 14.24 7.78 -1.77
N HIS A 196 14.15 9.10 -1.95
CA HIS A 196 13.99 10.06 -0.87
C HIS A 196 12.68 9.83 -0.09
N ALA A 197 11.60 9.48 -0.80
CA ALA A 197 10.33 9.15 -0.14
C ALA A 197 10.41 7.84 0.68
N LEU A 198 11.16 6.84 0.21
CA LEU A 198 11.46 5.63 0.97
C LEU A 198 12.28 5.91 2.23
N ASP A 199 13.23 6.85 2.15
CA ASP A 199 14.01 7.28 3.32
C ASP A 199 13.11 7.96 4.37
N ALA A 200 12.13 8.77 3.95
CA ALA A 200 11.14 9.34 4.85
C ALA A 200 10.29 8.25 5.56
N LEU A 201 9.91 7.18 4.84
CA LEU A 201 9.20 6.04 5.44
C LEU A 201 10.05 5.22 6.42
N ARG A 202 11.37 5.32 6.40
CA ARG A 202 12.27 4.59 7.32
C ARG A 202 11.99 4.94 8.78
N GLU A 203 11.62 6.19 9.05
CA GLU A 203 11.34 6.68 10.39
C GLU A 203 10.01 6.13 10.97
N GLU A 204 9.11 5.67 10.10
CA GLU A 204 7.80 5.15 10.48
C GLU A 204 7.90 3.66 10.90
N SER A 205 8.03 3.40 12.19
CA SER A 205 8.37 2.06 12.72
C SER A 205 7.23 1.04 12.63
N ASP A 206 5.99 1.49 12.55
CA ASP A 206 4.76 0.67 12.53
C ASP A 206 4.33 0.26 11.12
N VAL A 207 4.91 0.85 10.08
CA VAL A 207 4.67 0.46 8.68
C VAL A 207 5.17 -0.98 8.45
N ASP A 208 4.29 -1.87 7.98
CA ASP A 208 4.60 -3.26 7.65
C ASP A 208 4.46 -3.59 6.15
N MET A 209 3.88 -2.68 5.38
CA MET A 209 3.73 -2.79 3.92
C MET A 209 4.16 -1.50 3.24
N VAL A 210 4.74 -1.58 2.04
CA VAL A 210 5.20 -0.41 1.27
C VAL A 210 4.75 -0.52 -0.18
N LEU A 211 4.17 0.55 -0.72
CA LEU A 211 3.76 0.68 -2.10
C LEU A 211 4.26 1.99 -2.70
N ALA A 212 4.99 1.91 -3.81
CA ALA A 212 5.33 3.05 -4.65
C ALA A 212 4.34 3.12 -5.82
N ALA A 213 3.51 4.16 -5.86
CA ALA A 213 2.51 4.38 -6.91
C ALA A 213 3.16 4.99 -8.16
N VAL A 214 3.93 4.16 -8.88
CA VAL A 214 4.57 4.53 -10.15
C VAL A 214 3.49 4.78 -11.20
N GLN A 215 3.61 5.87 -11.96
CA GLN A 215 2.67 6.23 -13.03
C GLN A 215 3.26 6.06 -14.43
N ASP A 216 4.59 6.20 -14.60
CA ASP A 216 5.27 6.05 -15.89
C ASP A 216 5.84 4.63 -16.09
N PHE A 217 5.10 3.81 -16.80
CA PHE A 217 5.52 2.47 -17.20
C PHE A 217 6.14 2.40 -18.60
N SER A 218 6.36 3.53 -19.26
CA SER A 218 6.99 3.60 -20.58
C SER A 218 8.46 3.21 -20.54
N LYS A 219 9.11 3.41 -19.39
CA LYS A 219 10.53 3.11 -19.14
C LYS A 219 10.65 1.97 -18.14
N ALA A 220 10.65 0.74 -18.63
CA ALA A 220 10.73 -0.45 -17.78
C ALA A 220 11.97 -0.46 -16.84
N ALA A 221 13.09 0.13 -17.27
CA ALA A 221 14.30 0.26 -16.45
C ALA A 221 14.09 1.14 -15.21
N ASP A 222 13.40 2.28 -15.35
CA ASP A 222 13.11 3.19 -14.22
C ASP A 222 12.13 2.50 -13.24
N VAL A 223 11.11 1.82 -13.75
CA VAL A 223 10.17 1.03 -12.91
C VAL A 223 10.90 -0.04 -12.13
N THR A 224 11.80 -0.80 -12.80
CA THR A 224 12.61 -1.83 -12.15
C THR A 224 13.53 -1.22 -11.09
N ALA A 225 14.12 -0.06 -11.34
CA ALA A 225 14.98 0.63 -10.37
C ALA A 225 14.19 1.11 -9.14
N ILE A 226 12.97 1.64 -9.32
CA ILE A 226 12.09 2.04 -8.21
C ILE A 226 11.71 0.82 -7.37
N TYR A 227 11.27 -0.28 -8.00
CA TYR A 227 10.89 -1.50 -7.28
C TYR A 227 12.08 -2.17 -6.59
N SER A 228 13.27 -2.14 -7.20
CA SER A 228 14.51 -2.59 -6.54
C SER A 228 14.84 -1.75 -5.32
N SER A 229 14.56 -0.44 -5.36
CA SER A 229 14.71 0.44 -4.20
C SER A 229 13.71 0.09 -3.08
N VAL A 230 12.47 -0.27 -3.43
CA VAL A 230 11.47 -0.77 -2.46
C VAL A 230 11.95 -2.08 -1.83
N ILE A 231 12.45 -3.03 -2.62
CA ILE A 231 13.01 -4.31 -2.13
C ILE A 231 14.17 -4.05 -1.17
N SER A 232 15.11 -3.19 -1.57
CA SER A 232 16.27 -2.83 -0.74
C SER A 232 15.86 -2.17 0.57
N HIS A 233 14.86 -1.28 0.53
CA HIS A 233 14.28 -0.65 1.73
C HIS A 233 13.70 -1.71 2.67
N CYS A 234 12.89 -2.65 2.16
CA CYS A 234 12.30 -3.73 2.96
C CYS A 234 13.36 -4.65 3.57
N ASN A 235 14.41 -4.99 2.81
CA ASN A 235 15.50 -5.83 3.29
C ASN A 235 16.32 -5.13 4.38
N ASN A 236 16.69 -3.89 4.18
CA ASN A 236 17.51 -3.12 5.13
C ASN A 236 16.81 -2.96 6.48
N LEU A 237 15.51 -2.71 6.49
CA LEU A 237 14.75 -2.54 7.73
C LEU A 237 14.45 -3.85 8.47
N SER A 238 14.60 -5.00 7.80
CA SER A 238 14.49 -6.30 8.46
C SER A 238 15.53 -6.51 9.55
N GLY A 239 16.76 -6.00 9.36
CA GLY A 239 17.82 -6.05 10.36
C GLY A 239 17.48 -5.30 11.65
N ASP A 240 16.63 -4.27 11.55
CA ASP A 240 16.17 -3.45 12.68
C ASP A 240 14.86 -3.96 13.30
N ALA A 241 14.44 -5.19 12.97
CA ALA A 241 13.15 -5.76 13.35
C ALA A 241 11.93 -4.95 12.87
N LYS A 242 12.07 -4.15 11.82
CA LYS A 242 11.04 -3.39 11.13
C LYS A 242 10.70 -4.04 9.78
N GLY A 243 10.62 -5.38 9.73
CA GLY A 243 10.37 -6.13 8.49
C GLY A 243 9.14 -5.61 7.74
N ARG A 244 9.27 -5.41 6.42
CA ARG A 244 8.23 -4.88 5.52
C ARG A 244 8.10 -5.74 4.28
N ILE A 245 6.92 -5.70 3.65
CA ILE A 245 6.67 -6.28 2.33
C ILE A 245 6.37 -5.15 1.36
N GLY A 246 7.08 -5.13 0.23
CA GLY A 246 6.88 -4.20 -0.86
C GLY A 246 5.84 -4.70 -1.85
N PHE A 247 5.10 -3.78 -2.45
CA PHE A 247 4.11 -4.04 -3.48
C PHE A 247 4.41 -3.23 -4.73
N GLY A 248 4.28 -3.88 -5.89
CA GLY A 248 4.39 -3.28 -7.20
C GLY A 248 3.37 -3.87 -8.17
N GLN A 249 3.14 -3.20 -9.28
CA GLN A 249 2.23 -3.66 -10.33
C GLN A 249 2.92 -3.65 -11.69
N VAL A 250 2.39 -4.44 -12.61
CA VAL A 250 2.84 -4.45 -14.01
C VAL A 250 2.36 -3.20 -14.75
N GLY A 251 3.05 -2.81 -15.80
CA GLY A 251 2.62 -1.70 -16.65
C GLY A 251 1.34 -2.03 -17.43
N PRO A 252 0.50 -1.03 -17.75
CA PRO A 252 -0.79 -1.24 -18.43
C PRO A 252 -0.63 -1.81 -19.85
N GLN A 253 0.52 -1.57 -20.49
CA GLN A 253 0.83 -2.03 -21.85
C GLN A 253 1.80 -3.23 -21.88
N TRP A 254 2.19 -3.76 -20.71
CA TRP A 254 3.15 -4.86 -20.69
C TRP A 254 2.52 -6.16 -21.18
N THR A 255 3.23 -6.84 -22.04
CA THR A 255 2.91 -8.21 -22.45
C THR A 255 3.24 -9.20 -21.34
N ILE A 256 2.72 -10.41 -21.41
CA ILE A 256 3.10 -11.50 -20.48
C ILE A 256 4.63 -11.72 -20.50
N ALA A 257 5.25 -11.65 -21.68
CA ALA A 257 6.71 -11.80 -21.80
C ALA A 257 7.49 -10.68 -21.06
N ALA A 258 7.10 -9.42 -21.26
CA ALA A 258 7.71 -8.29 -20.56
C ALA A 258 7.48 -8.36 -19.05
N THR A 259 6.30 -8.82 -18.63
CA THR A 259 6.00 -9.05 -17.21
C THR A 259 6.90 -10.12 -16.59
N LYS A 260 7.11 -11.23 -17.29
CA LYS A 260 8.02 -12.31 -16.85
C LYS A 260 9.46 -11.85 -16.73
N GLU A 261 9.93 -11.06 -17.70
CA GLU A 261 11.27 -10.45 -17.67
C GLU A 261 11.43 -9.51 -16.47
N ALA A 262 10.47 -8.60 -16.25
CA ALA A 262 10.49 -7.72 -15.10
C ALA A 262 10.46 -8.49 -13.77
N ALA A 263 9.63 -9.53 -13.65
CA ALA A 263 9.56 -10.36 -12.46
C ALA A 263 10.88 -11.08 -12.16
N SER A 264 11.60 -11.54 -13.19
CA SER A 264 12.89 -12.22 -13.02
C SER A 264 13.98 -11.31 -12.44
N ASN A 265 13.84 -9.99 -12.63
CA ASN A 265 14.77 -8.99 -12.10
C ASN A 265 14.39 -8.51 -10.68
N LEU A 266 13.22 -8.92 -10.17
CA LEU A 266 12.66 -8.45 -8.90
C LEU A 266 12.42 -9.59 -7.90
N VAL A 267 13.19 -10.67 -7.99
CA VAL A 267 13.06 -11.84 -7.11
C VAL A 267 13.38 -11.46 -5.66
N SER A 268 12.39 -11.60 -4.77
CA SER A 268 12.54 -11.29 -3.36
C SER A 268 11.41 -11.92 -2.53
N GLU A 269 11.73 -12.43 -1.36
CA GLU A 269 10.76 -12.87 -0.35
C GLU A 269 9.93 -11.71 0.24
N ARG A 270 10.32 -10.46 -0.08
CA ARG A 270 9.73 -9.23 0.44
C ARG A 270 9.08 -8.36 -0.61
N PHE A 271 8.78 -8.92 -1.77
CA PHE A 271 8.14 -8.15 -2.84
C PHE A 271 7.02 -8.94 -3.50
N VAL A 272 5.92 -8.24 -3.78
CA VAL A 272 4.72 -8.77 -4.43
C VAL A 272 4.50 -7.98 -5.71
N LEU A 273 4.49 -8.65 -6.87
CA LEU A 273 4.20 -8.05 -8.17
C LEU A 273 2.82 -8.48 -8.63
N VAL A 274 1.93 -7.53 -8.89
CA VAL A 274 0.50 -7.77 -9.21
C VAL A 274 0.19 -7.49 -10.66
N ALA A 275 -0.60 -8.34 -11.29
CA ALA A 275 -1.19 -8.18 -12.61
C ALA A 275 -2.71 -8.45 -12.58
N PRO A 276 -3.53 -7.73 -13.37
CA PRO A 276 -3.20 -6.63 -14.27
C PRO A 276 -2.95 -5.31 -13.54
N HIS A 277 -2.58 -4.28 -14.29
CA HIS A 277 -2.38 -2.90 -13.82
C HIS A 277 -3.65 -2.32 -13.17
N GLY A 278 -3.46 -1.43 -12.19
CA GLY A 278 -4.53 -0.64 -11.57
C GLY A 278 -5.21 -1.29 -10.35
N LEU A 279 -4.70 -2.42 -9.84
CA LEU A 279 -5.30 -3.17 -8.73
C LEU A 279 -4.41 -3.30 -7.49
N ILE A 280 -3.22 -2.74 -7.54
CA ILE A 280 -2.21 -2.94 -6.49
C ILE A 280 -2.64 -2.39 -5.13
N GLY A 281 -3.31 -1.24 -5.12
CA GLY A 281 -3.84 -0.64 -3.88
C GLY A 281 -4.88 -1.55 -3.22
N ALA A 282 -5.75 -2.18 -4.00
CA ALA A 282 -6.76 -3.10 -3.50
C ALA A 282 -6.13 -4.39 -2.93
N VAL A 283 -5.12 -4.94 -3.63
CA VAL A 283 -4.40 -6.13 -3.15
C VAL A 283 -3.65 -5.81 -1.85
N ALA A 284 -2.93 -4.69 -1.78
CA ALA A 284 -2.25 -4.25 -0.56
C ALA A 284 -3.24 -4.01 0.58
N GLY A 285 -4.39 -3.36 0.30
CA GLY A 285 -5.47 -3.16 1.26
C GLY A 285 -6.03 -4.46 1.80
N LEU A 286 -6.33 -5.43 0.93
CA LEU A 286 -6.78 -6.77 1.32
C LEU A 286 -5.74 -7.46 2.23
N VAL A 287 -4.45 -7.46 1.83
CA VAL A 287 -3.38 -8.06 2.64
C VAL A 287 -3.29 -7.38 4.01
N GLY A 288 -3.46 -6.06 4.07
CA GLY A 288 -3.48 -5.30 5.32
C GLY A 288 -4.67 -5.60 6.22
N ASN A 289 -5.83 -5.90 5.63
CA ASN A 289 -7.05 -6.27 6.36
C ASN A 289 -7.02 -7.68 6.93
N LEU A 290 -6.24 -8.57 6.30
CA LEU A 290 -6.12 -9.96 6.74
C LEU A 290 -5.18 -10.07 7.94
N ASP A 291 -5.50 -10.98 8.87
CA ASP A 291 -4.56 -11.39 9.90
C ASP A 291 -3.21 -11.76 9.27
N TYR A 292 -2.12 -11.49 9.97
CA TYR A 292 -0.76 -11.66 9.44
C TYR A 292 -0.44 -13.08 8.94
N PHE A 293 -1.19 -14.09 9.37
CA PHE A 293 -1.05 -15.50 8.95
C PHE A 293 -2.04 -15.93 7.86
N GLN A 294 -2.99 -15.09 7.47
CA GLN A 294 -3.97 -15.43 6.43
C GLN A 294 -3.45 -15.12 5.05
N SER A 295 -3.69 -16.05 4.11
CA SER A 295 -3.36 -15.86 2.69
C SER A 295 -4.46 -15.07 1.97
N PRO A 296 -4.10 -14.16 1.05
CA PRO A 296 -5.06 -13.49 0.18
C PRO A 296 -5.57 -14.38 -0.97
N THR A 297 -5.07 -15.62 -1.11
CA THR A 297 -5.48 -16.56 -2.16
C THR A 297 -7.01 -16.77 -2.16
N PHE A 298 -7.64 -16.63 -3.32
CA PHE A 298 -9.09 -16.74 -3.57
C PHE A 298 -9.98 -15.78 -2.78
N LYS A 299 -9.41 -14.70 -2.23
CA LYS A 299 -10.19 -13.67 -1.54
C LYS A 299 -10.58 -12.56 -2.52
N ALA A 300 -11.82 -12.06 -2.32
CA ALA A 300 -12.41 -11.02 -3.16
C ALA A 300 -11.87 -9.63 -2.82
N LEU A 301 -11.72 -8.81 -3.84
CA LEU A 301 -11.40 -7.39 -3.75
C LEU A 301 -12.67 -6.55 -3.87
N GLY A 302 -12.82 -5.55 -3.01
CA GLY A 302 -13.94 -4.62 -3.01
C GLY A 302 -13.67 -3.32 -3.76
N GLY A 303 -14.75 -2.62 -4.15
CA GLY A 303 -14.66 -1.24 -4.67
C GLY A 303 -13.89 -1.08 -5.98
N ILE A 304 -13.72 -2.16 -6.76
CA ILE A 304 -12.94 -2.16 -8.00
C ILE A 304 -13.85 -1.94 -9.20
N ALA A 305 -13.46 -1.01 -10.08
CA ALA A 305 -14.07 -0.89 -11.40
C ALA A 305 -13.89 -2.19 -12.21
N PRO A 306 -14.82 -2.53 -13.11
CA PRO A 306 -14.66 -3.70 -13.97
C PRO A 306 -13.30 -3.69 -14.68
N ILE A 307 -12.58 -4.80 -14.62
CA ILE A 307 -11.29 -4.95 -15.29
C ILE A 307 -11.54 -4.90 -16.81
N ALA A 308 -10.97 -3.90 -17.47
CA ALA A 308 -11.20 -3.66 -18.90
C ALA A 308 -10.79 -4.86 -19.78
N ARG A 309 -9.74 -5.59 -19.36
CA ARG A 309 -9.32 -6.86 -19.96
C ARG A 309 -9.00 -7.85 -18.85
N GLY A 310 -9.87 -8.86 -18.69
CA GLY A 310 -9.61 -9.99 -17.80
C GLY A 310 -8.44 -10.85 -18.29
N LEU A 311 -7.70 -11.44 -17.38
CA LEU A 311 -6.63 -12.41 -17.69
C LEU A 311 -7.26 -13.76 -18.04
N LYS A 312 -6.84 -14.36 -19.16
CA LYS A 312 -7.20 -15.73 -19.50
C LYS A 312 -6.51 -16.72 -18.57
N VAL A 313 -7.04 -17.95 -18.46
CA VAL A 313 -6.48 -18.99 -17.56
C VAL A 313 -5.03 -19.33 -17.94
N GLU A 314 -4.70 -19.34 -19.23
CA GLU A 314 -3.34 -19.56 -19.73
C GLU A 314 -2.39 -18.42 -19.29
N GLU A 315 -2.86 -17.17 -19.38
CA GLU A 315 -2.10 -15.99 -18.95
C GLU A 315 -1.89 -16.01 -17.42
N GLN A 316 -2.93 -16.37 -16.64
CA GLN A 316 -2.80 -16.55 -15.19
C GLN A 316 -1.76 -17.62 -14.84
N THR A 317 -1.77 -18.74 -15.57
CA THR A 317 -0.82 -19.84 -15.37
C THR A 317 0.62 -19.39 -15.64
N GLU A 318 0.85 -18.65 -16.73
CA GLU A 318 2.19 -18.13 -17.06
C GLU A 318 2.69 -17.09 -16.04
N LEU A 319 1.80 -16.24 -15.55
CA LEU A 319 2.13 -15.27 -14.49
C LEU A 319 2.50 -15.97 -13.18
N LEU A 320 1.73 -16.98 -12.77
CA LEU A 320 2.01 -17.76 -11.56
C LEU A 320 3.33 -18.52 -11.64
N LYS A 321 3.69 -19.05 -12.82
CA LYS A 321 5.01 -19.69 -13.04
C LYS A 321 6.18 -18.72 -12.86
N SER A 322 5.91 -17.42 -13.01
CA SER A 322 6.90 -16.35 -12.84
C SER A 322 6.73 -15.61 -11.51
N ASN A 323 5.99 -16.18 -10.56
CA ASN A 323 5.72 -15.63 -9.23
C ASN A 323 5.08 -14.23 -9.26
N VAL A 324 4.29 -13.92 -10.28
CA VAL A 324 3.46 -12.71 -10.37
C VAL A 324 2.06 -13.07 -9.89
N VAL A 325 1.47 -12.22 -9.07
CA VAL A 325 0.14 -12.42 -8.48
C VAL A 325 -0.93 -12.01 -9.49
N PRO A 326 -1.69 -12.96 -10.08
CA PRO A 326 -2.78 -12.60 -10.97
C PRO A 326 -4.03 -12.25 -10.16
N VAL A 327 -4.73 -11.21 -10.63
CA VAL A 327 -6.08 -10.85 -10.17
C VAL A 327 -7.03 -11.10 -11.33
N ALA A 328 -8.09 -11.85 -11.07
CA ALA A 328 -9.05 -12.25 -12.10
C ALA A 328 -10.49 -12.10 -11.60
N THR A 329 -11.43 -11.93 -12.54
CA THR A 329 -12.85 -11.93 -12.22
C THR A 329 -13.41 -13.33 -12.39
N GLU A 330 -13.94 -13.90 -11.32
CA GLU A 330 -14.59 -15.20 -11.35
C GLU A 330 -16.10 -15.08 -11.17
N ARG A 331 -16.81 -15.92 -11.91
CA ARG A 331 -18.29 -15.96 -11.84
C ARG A 331 -18.74 -16.39 -10.45
N GLY A 332 -19.56 -15.55 -9.81
CA GLY A 332 -20.11 -15.83 -8.47
C GLY A 332 -19.19 -15.45 -7.30
N ARG A 333 -17.95 -15.01 -7.57
CA ARG A 333 -16.99 -14.55 -6.54
C ARG A 333 -16.55 -13.11 -6.72
N GLY A 334 -16.78 -12.52 -7.91
CA GLY A 334 -16.28 -11.18 -8.23
C GLY A 334 -14.79 -11.19 -8.61
N THR A 335 -14.13 -10.08 -8.37
CA THR A 335 -12.68 -9.94 -8.64
C THR A 335 -11.90 -10.48 -7.44
N ILE A 336 -11.04 -11.45 -7.69
CA ILE A 336 -10.28 -12.18 -6.65
C ILE A 336 -8.79 -12.16 -6.92
N VAL A 337 -8.00 -12.30 -5.85
CA VAL A 337 -6.57 -12.64 -5.93
C VAL A 337 -6.47 -14.14 -6.19
N VAL A 338 -5.93 -14.55 -7.35
CA VAL A 338 -5.87 -15.97 -7.72
C VAL A 338 -4.95 -16.76 -6.80
N ARG A 339 -3.75 -16.23 -6.53
CA ARG A 339 -2.80 -16.79 -5.56
C ARG A 339 -1.88 -15.72 -5.02
N GLY A 340 -1.75 -15.62 -3.69
CA GLY A 340 -0.94 -14.63 -3.01
C GLY A 340 0.50 -15.10 -2.80
N LEU A 341 1.41 -14.64 -3.66
CA LEU A 341 2.83 -14.99 -3.67
C LEU A 341 3.72 -13.76 -3.57
N THR A 342 4.90 -13.95 -3.01
CA THR A 342 6.06 -13.08 -3.19
C THR A 342 6.81 -13.46 -4.46
N THR A 343 7.66 -12.59 -4.97
CA THR A 343 8.35 -12.83 -6.26
C THR A 343 9.43 -13.92 -6.21
N ASP A 344 9.78 -14.43 -5.03
CA ASP A 344 10.57 -15.65 -4.87
C ASP A 344 9.73 -16.95 -4.92
N GLY A 345 8.39 -16.82 -4.91
CA GLY A 345 7.44 -17.93 -5.06
C GLY A 345 6.87 -18.48 -3.76
N ASP A 346 7.18 -17.91 -2.60
CA ASP A 346 6.57 -18.31 -1.33
C ASP A 346 5.25 -17.55 -1.06
N GLN A 347 4.46 -18.02 -0.12
CA GLN A 347 3.20 -17.37 0.26
C GLN A 347 3.47 -16.08 1.05
N ILE A 348 2.74 -15.01 0.75
CA ILE A 348 2.82 -13.70 1.44
C ILE A 348 2.66 -13.88 2.96
N SER A 349 1.73 -14.74 3.40
CA SER A 349 1.46 -15.00 4.81
C SER A 349 2.65 -15.59 5.56
N VAL A 350 3.45 -16.44 4.91
CA VAL A 350 4.67 -17.02 5.52
C VAL A 350 5.66 -15.94 5.93
N ARG A 351 5.92 -14.97 5.03
CA ARG A 351 6.80 -13.85 5.33
C ARG A 351 6.24 -12.96 6.43
N ARG A 352 4.93 -12.66 6.39
CA ARG A 352 4.26 -11.85 7.41
C ARG A 352 4.33 -12.48 8.81
N VAL A 353 4.15 -13.80 8.92
CA VAL A 353 4.31 -14.53 10.19
C VAL A 353 5.73 -14.39 10.73
N ALA A 354 6.75 -14.55 9.87
CA ALA A 354 8.13 -14.40 10.29
C ALA A 354 8.42 -12.98 10.78
N ASP A 355 7.96 -11.95 10.07
CA ASP A 355 8.15 -10.56 10.45
C ASP A 355 7.40 -10.20 11.75
N HIS A 356 6.19 -10.75 11.93
CA HIS A 356 5.42 -10.58 13.17
C HIS A 356 6.14 -11.19 14.38
N ALA A 357 6.72 -12.38 14.22
CA ALA A 357 7.51 -13.02 15.27
C ALA A 357 8.76 -12.18 15.64
N VAL A 358 9.46 -11.63 14.65
CA VAL A 358 10.63 -10.76 14.88
C VAL A 358 10.24 -9.45 15.57
N ARG A 359 9.15 -8.80 15.15
CA ARG A 359 8.63 -7.59 15.81
C ARG A 359 8.20 -7.87 17.24
N THR A 360 7.55 -9.01 17.49
CA THR A 360 7.15 -9.45 18.82
C THR A 360 8.37 -9.67 19.72
N LEU A 361 9.42 -10.34 19.20
CA LEU A 361 10.68 -10.50 19.92
C LEU A 361 11.28 -9.14 20.32
N LYS A 362 11.33 -8.19 19.38
CA LYS A 362 11.86 -6.85 19.67
C LYS A 362 11.05 -6.15 20.75
N MET A 363 9.72 -6.10 20.64
CA MET A 363 8.85 -5.45 21.63
C MET A 363 9.01 -6.04 23.03
N ILE A 364 9.09 -7.37 23.14
CA ILE A 364 9.33 -8.05 24.41
C ILE A 364 10.76 -7.76 24.90
N GLY A 365 11.75 -7.83 24.04
CA GLY A 365 13.15 -7.55 24.35
C GLY A 365 13.34 -6.15 24.93
N ASP A 366 12.72 -5.14 24.33
CA ASP A 366 12.79 -3.75 24.79
C ASP A 366 12.32 -3.58 26.26
N LEU A 367 11.39 -4.42 26.75
CA LEU A 367 10.95 -4.41 28.16
C LEU A 367 12.01 -4.94 29.11
N PHE A 368 13.03 -5.63 28.62
CA PHE A 368 14.10 -6.23 29.42
C PHE A 368 15.41 -5.43 29.36
N ILE A 369 15.51 -4.43 28.49
CA ILE A 369 16.67 -3.53 28.44
C ILE A 369 16.80 -2.81 29.79
N GLY A 370 18.02 -2.82 30.34
CA GLY A 370 18.34 -2.26 31.67
C GLY A 370 18.01 -3.16 32.88
N ARG A 371 17.42 -4.35 32.67
CA ARG A 371 17.23 -5.33 33.73
C ARG A 371 18.51 -6.13 33.98
N LEU A 372 18.56 -6.83 35.13
CA LEU A 372 19.73 -7.62 35.53
C LEU A 372 19.92 -8.84 34.59
N ASN A 373 21.12 -9.00 34.06
CA ASN A 373 21.51 -10.17 33.26
C ASN A 373 21.95 -11.33 34.20
N ASN A 374 21.04 -11.81 35.05
CA ASN A 374 21.20 -13.02 35.85
C ASN A 374 20.33 -14.19 35.30
N ALA A 375 20.41 -15.35 35.93
CA ALA A 375 19.62 -16.52 35.51
C ALA A 375 18.10 -16.25 35.52
N ASP A 376 17.61 -15.53 36.56
CA ASP A 376 16.20 -15.20 36.72
C ASP A 376 15.72 -14.22 35.64
N GLY A 377 16.52 -13.16 35.36
CA GLY A 377 16.22 -12.17 34.31
C GLY A 377 16.14 -12.83 32.91
N ARG A 378 17.10 -13.70 32.55
CA ARG A 378 17.07 -14.47 31.30
C ARG A 378 15.91 -15.47 31.28
N GLY A 379 15.59 -16.11 32.40
CA GLY A 379 14.44 -17.00 32.56
C GLY A 379 13.12 -16.26 32.34
N ALA A 380 12.97 -15.07 32.93
CA ALA A 380 11.78 -14.23 32.74
C ALA A 380 11.61 -13.77 31.28
N LEU A 381 12.70 -13.35 30.60
CA LEU A 381 12.65 -13.03 29.18
C LEU A 381 12.21 -14.24 28.33
N LYS A 382 12.84 -15.41 28.56
CA LYS A 382 12.48 -16.66 27.87
C LYS A 382 11.02 -17.00 28.05
N GLN A 383 10.48 -16.89 29.27
CA GLN A 383 9.09 -17.17 29.59
C GLN A 383 8.13 -16.24 28.85
N LYS A 384 8.43 -14.93 28.79
CA LYS A 384 7.61 -13.97 28.04
C LYS A 384 7.61 -14.25 26.54
N LEU A 385 8.73 -14.64 25.96
CA LEU A 385 8.82 -15.05 24.55
C LEU A 385 8.01 -16.32 24.29
N ILE A 386 8.08 -17.31 25.18
CA ILE A 386 7.30 -18.55 25.10
C ILE A 386 5.79 -18.24 25.14
N GLU A 387 5.35 -17.37 26.06
CA GLU A 387 3.94 -16.96 26.15
C GLU A 387 3.43 -16.35 24.84
N ALA A 388 4.21 -15.45 24.21
CA ALA A 388 3.87 -14.85 22.93
C ALA A 388 3.82 -15.87 21.79
N LEU A 389 4.79 -16.78 21.72
CA LEU A 389 4.83 -17.83 20.71
C LEU A 389 3.71 -18.87 20.88
N LEU A 390 3.33 -19.20 22.12
CA LEU A 390 2.15 -20.02 22.41
C LEU A 390 0.87 -19.34 21.98
N GLN A 391 0.77 -18.00 22.10
CA GLN A 391 -0.37 -17.24 21.59
C GLN A 391 -0.42 -17.34 20.06
N MET A 392 0.70 -17.14 19.35
CA MET A 392 0.77 -17.31 17.88
C MET A 392 0.39 -18.75 17.46
N GLN A 393 0.77 -19.76 18.23
CA GLN A 393 0.38 -21.16 17.98
C GLN A 393 -1.12 -21.37 18.22
N LYS A 394 -1.69 -20.78 19.25
CA LYS A 394 -3.14 -20.85 19.56
C LYS A 394 -3.98 -20.17 18.48
N GLU A 395 -3.48 -19.09 17.90
CA GLU A 395 -4.09 -18.39 16.74
C GLU A 395 -3.98 -19.22 15.45
N GLY A 396 -3.15 -20.25 15.43
CA GLY A 396 -2.86 -21.07 14.25
C GLY A 396 -1.86 -20.44 13.29
N ALA A 397 -1.16 -19.36 13.69
CA ALA A 397 -0.15 -18.69 12.87
C ALA A 397 1.13 -19.52 12.71
N ILE A 398 1.50 -20.28 13.74
CA ILE A 398 2.62 -21.23 13.70
C ILE A 398 2.12 -22.61 14.13
N VAL A 399 2.67 -23.66 13.48
CA VAL A 399 2.21 -25.03 13.65
C VAL A 399 3.38 -26.00 13.79
N PRO A 400 3.21 -27.13 14.53
CA PRO A 400 4.22 -28.19 14.55
C PRO A 400 4.36 -28.84 13.17
N SER A 401 5.39 -29.64 12.97
CA SER A 401 5.54 -30.45 11.76
C SER A 401 4.40 -31.47 11.64
N THR A 402 4.03 -31.83 10.40
CA THR A 402 2.93 -32.77 10.11
C THR A 402 3.19 -34.17 10.66
N ASP A 403 4.47 -34.56 10.83
CA ASP A 403 4.89 -35.83 11.44
C ASP A 403 5.04 -35.74 12.99
N GLY A 404 4.77 -34.58 13.58
CA GLY A 404 4.82 -34.34 15.03
C GLY A 404 6.21 -34.32 15.65
N LYS A 405 7.29 -34.40 14.84
CA LYS A 405 8.68 -34.46 15.37
C LYS A 405 9.22 -33.10 15.76
N ASP A 406 8.90 -32.07 14.99
CA ASP A 406 9.35 -30.71 15.27
C ASP A 406 8.25 -29.87 15.88
N PRO A 407 8.53 -29.10 16.95
CA PRO A 407 7.55 -28.20 17.55
C PRO A 407 7.25 -26.99 16.63
N ALA A 408 6.17 -26.26 16.93
CA ALA A 408 5.80 -25.03 16.23
C ALA A 408 6.86 -23.94 16.34
N PHE A 409 7.60 -23.92 17.44
CA PHE A 409 8.69 -22.98 17.69
C PHE A 409 9.77 -23.55 18.62
N LYS A 410 10.95 -22.96 18.54
CA LYS A 410 12.06 -23.17 19.49
C LYS A 410 12.54 -21.78 19.92
N VAL A 411 12.86 -21.59 21.21
CA VAL A 411 13.45 -20.36 21.72
C VAL A 411 14.49 -20.68 22.80
N GLU A 412 15.66 -20.08 22.65
CA GLU A 412 16.74 -20.14 23.64
C GLU A 412 17.19 -18.74 23.99
N VAL A 413 17.45 -18.53 25.28
CA VAL A 413 17.95 -17.26 25.81
C VAL A 413 19.17 -17.57 26.65
N TYR A 414 20.32 -17.04 26.23
CA TYR A 414 21.59 -17.33 26.88
C TYR A 414 22.52 -16.12 26.87
N SER A 415 23.57 -16.18 27.68
CA SER A 415 24.65 -15.22 27.70
C SER A 415 25.93 -16.00 27.99
N SER A 416 26.87 -15.99 27.05
CA SER A 416 28.21 -16.56 27.31
C SER A 416 28.95 -15.71 28.37
N GLN A 417 30.09 -16.19 28.88
CA GLN A 417 30.85 -15.41 29.82
C GLN A 417 31.39 -14.11 29.20
N GLU A 418 31.74 -14.13 27.92
CA GLU A 418 32.16 -12.94 27.20
C GLU A 418 31.00 -11.97 26.97
N ASP A 419 29.82 -12.47 26.57
CA ASP A 419 28.61 -11.66 26.42
C ASP A 419 28.16 -11.05 27.76
N PHE A 420 28.23 -11.84 28.82
CA PHE A 420 27.88 -11.38 30.19
C PHE A 420 28.73 -10.19 30.61
N ALA A 421 30.07 -10.25 30.38
CA ALA A 421 30.96 -9.15 30.66
C ALA A 421 30.63 -7.86 29.91
N LYS A 422 29.98 -7.96 28.75
CA LYS A 422 29.54 -6.85 27.90
C LYS A 422 28.06 -6.46 28.12
N GLY A 423 27.33 -7.15 29.01
CA GLY A 423 25.90 -6.94 29.24
C GLY A 423 25.01 -7.46 28.13
N ILE A 424 25.47 -8.42 27.33
CA ILE A 424 24.75 -8.95 26.16
C ILE A 424 23.97 -10.21 26.54
N VAL A 425 22.70 -10.27 26.12
CA VAL A 425 21.88 -11.49 26.12
C VAL A 425 21.55 -11.83 24.68
N ARG A 426 21.72 -13.11 24.30
CA ARG A 426 21.39 -13.64 22.99
C ARG A 426 20.09 -14.41 23.04
N VAL A 427 19.29 -14.26 21.98
CA VAL A 427 18.03 -14.97 21.79
C VAL A 427 18.07 -15.65 20.43
N ASP A 428 18.00 -16.97 20.44
CA ASP A 428 17.83 -17.78 19.25
C ASP A 428 16.37 -18.24 19.19
N MET A 429 15.66 -17.87 18.10
CA MET A 429 14.26 -18.19 17.90
C MET A 429 14.05 -18.79 16.53
N ALA A 430 13.32 -19.91 16.47
CA ALA A 430 12.84 -20.52 15.25
C ALA A 430 11.32 -20.67 15.35
N VAL A 431 10.61 -20.33 14.29
CA VAL A 431 9.16 -20.49 14.16
C VAL A 431 8.84 -21.24 12.87
N ARG A 432 7.76 -22.02 12.89
CA ARG A 432 7.25 -22.72 11.72
C ARG A 432 5.90 -22.08 11.29
N PRO A 433 5.90 -21.16 10.30
CA PRO A 433 4.68 -20.56 9.81
C PRO A 433 3.69 -21.58 9.25
N VAL A 434 2.41 -21.35 9.48
CA VAL A 434 1.35 -22.08 8.79
C VAL A 434 1.36 -21.75 7.30
N ARG A 435 0.99 -22.72 6.46
CA ARG A 435 0.81 -22.52 5.02
C ARG A 435 -0.67 -22.64 4.69
N ALA A 436 -1.15 -21.76 3.81
CA ALA A 436 -2.48 -21.88 3.26
C ALA A 436 -2.57 -23.08 2.30
N ILE A 437 -3.76 -23.64 2.17
CA ILE A 437 -4.03 -24.69 1.17
C ILE A 437 -4.23 -24.00 -0.17
N ASP A 438 -3.24 -24.14 -1.07
CA ASP A 438 -3.34 -23.60 -2.43
C ASP A 438 -3.90 -24.64 -3.41
N TYR A 439 -3.71 -25.95 -3.14
CA TYR A 439 -4.11 -27.05 -4.03
C TYR A 439 -4.78 -28.19 -3.29
N ILE A 440 -5.87 -28.70 -3.85
CA ILE A 440 -6.59 -29.90 -3.38
C ILE A 440 -6.65 -30.89 -4.52
N TYR A 441 -6.03 -32.05 -4.34
CA TYR A 441 -6.13 -33.17 -5.28
C TYR A 441 -7.14 -34.19 -4.72
N ALA A 442 -8.27 -34.36 -5.40
CA ALA A 442 -9.33 -35.29 -4.99
C ALA A 442 -9.47 -36.42 -6.02
N THR A 443 -9.54 -37.67 -5.55
CA THR A 443 -9.89 -38.82 -6.37
C THR A 443 -11.27 -39.32 -5.97
N VAL A 444 -12.23 -39.31 -6.91
CA VAL A 444 -13.57 -39.84 -6.68
C VAL A 444 -13.70 -41.19 -7.38
N LEU A 445 -13.91 -42.26 -6.60
CA LEU A 445 -14.21 -43.59 -7.14
C LEU A 445 -15.73 -43.69 -7.29
N VAL A 446 -16.21 -43.83 -8.51
CA VAL A 446 -17.61 -44.12 -8.79
C VAL A 446 -17.78 -45.63 -8.83
N GLN A 447 -18.49 -46.19 -7.84
CA GLN A 447 -18.90 -47.60 -7.87
C GLN A 447 -20.18 -47.71 -8.68
N VAL A 448 -20.16 -48.61 -9.68
CA VAL A 448 -21.30 -48.97 -10.53
C VAL A 448 -21.96 -50.21 -9.98
#